data_60f40785936c9be0d28d5f2d256ccb02
#
_entry.id   60f40785936c9be0d28d5f2d256ccb02
#
_cell.length_a   1.000
_cell.length_b   1.000
_cell.length_c   1.000
_cell.angle_alpha   90.00
_cell.angle_beta   90.00
_cell.angle_gamma   90.00
#
_symmetry.space_group_name_H-M   'P 1'
#
loop_
_entity.id
_entity.type
_entity.pdbx_description
1 polymer ?
#
loop_
_entity_poly.entity_id
_entity_poly.type
_entity_poly.pdbx_seq_one_letter_code
_entity_poly.pdbx_strand_id
1 'polypeptide(L)'
;LFSINMYKAQMPEGMQEASYCYKNSSVYFNSNIANEDLEEFAIHECLHFLQEIRDENNNITKMGLANYSKSKVIGIGINEACVQYISSKIIGIEPDFEKYYNINIYTPSPSYYPIECALLNELVFFIGEEKLFQSTYFSTDEFKDEVIKYTSEKFYKYIISSFDKILKLEEKIISLNNKKTEKSQLKIEKYRDLIKTTFFEIQDLIIKKFFDFEFKQISNLEQLDKFRRKIKNLITLLDVLQKNGR
;
A
#
# COMPACT_ATOMS: atom_id res chain seq x y z
N LEU A 1 23.21 -17.64 -0.50
CA LEU A 1 23.10 -16.68 -1.61
C LEU A 1 21.82 -16.98 -2.36
N PHE A 2 20.88 -16.05 -2.29
CA PHE A 2 19.59 -16.16 -2.96
C PHE A 2 19.83 -16.07 -4.48
N SER A 3 19.42 -17.06 -5.23
CA SER A 3 19.39 -17.00 -6.69
C SER A 3 17.96 -16.77 -7.14
N ILE A 4 17.62 -15.53 -7.46
CA ILE A 4 16.41 -15.18 -8.16
C ILE A 4 16.72 -15.11 -9.66
N ASN A 5 15.90 -15.73 -10.48
CA ASN A 5 16.03 -15.63 -11.92
C ASN A 5 15.23 -14.44 -12.44
N MET A 6 15.79 -13.72 -13.42
CA MET A 6 15.14 -12.57 -14.02
C MET A 6 15.01 -12.77 -15.53
N TYR A 7 13.82 -12.57 -16.07
CA TYR A 7 13.52 -12.80 -17.47
C TYR A 7 12.78 -11.59 -18.07
N LYS A 8 13.13 -11.20 -19.30
CA LYS A 8 12.25 -10.40 -20.15
C LYS A 8 11.33 -11.33 -20.92
N ALA A 9 10.03 -11.10 -20.87
CA ALA A 9 9.01 -11.89 -21.52
C ALA A 9 7.93 -11.00 -22.13
N GLN A 10 7.33 -11.44 -23.21
CA GLN A 10 6.14 -10.80 -23.75
C GLN A 10 4.97 -11.11 -22.82
N MET A 11 4.48 -10.13 -22.10
CA MET A 11 3.32 -10.28 -21.24
C MET A 11 2.03 -10.02 -22.01
N PRO A 12 0.90 -10.67 -21.64
CA PRO A 12 -0.40 -10.39 -22.20
C PRO A 12 -0.78 -8.90 -22.00
N GLU A 13 -1.51 -8.35 -22.95
CA GLU A 13 -1.98 -6.96 -22.90
C GLU A 13 -2.79 -6.71 -21.61
N GLY A 14 -2.43 -5.66 -20.88
CA GLY A 14 -3.04 -5.27 -19.60
C GLY A 14 -2.48 -5.99 -18.37
N MET A 15 -1.45 -6.80 -18.51
CA MET A 15 -0.64 -7.25 -17.38
C MET A 15 0.37 -6.18 -16.95
N GLN A 16 0.81 -6.30 -15.70
CA GLN A 16 1.79 -5.40 -15.07
C GLN A 16 3.12 -5.37 -15.86
N GLU A 17 3.88 -4.33 -15.64
CA GLU A 17 5.22 -4.14 -16.20
C GLU A 17 6.20 -5.19 -15.73
N ALA A 18 6.05 -5.67 -14.48
CA ALA A 18 6.82 -6.78 -13.92
C ALA A 18 5.92 -7.66 -13.03
N SER A 19 6.39 -8.87 -12.74
CA SER A 19 5.69 -9.76 -11.81
C SER A 19 6.65 -10.79 -11.21
N TYR A 20 6.59 -10.95 -9.90
CA TYR A 20 7.26 -12.03 -9.20
C TYR A 20 6.42 -13.32 -9.22
N CYS A 21 7.01 -14.39 -9.73
CA CYS A 21 6.40 -15.71 -9.72
C CYS A 21 7.00 -16.57 -8.59
N TYR A 22 6.28 -16.68 -7.49
CA TYR A 22 6.71 -17.45 -6.31
C TYR A 22 6.84 -18.96 -6.56
N LYS A 23 6.21 -19.50 -7.60
CA LYS A 23 6.26 -20.95 -7.92
C LYS A 23 7.64 -21.41 -8.38
N ASN A 24 8.39 -20.54 -9.02
CA ASN A 24 9.72 -20.81 -9.56
C ASN A 24 10.77 -19.79 -9.14
N SER A 25 10.46 -18.91 -8.17
CA SER A 25 11.34 -17.86 -7.64
C SER A 25 11.95 -17.01 -8.76
N SER A 26 11.12 -16.52 -9.68
CA SER A 26 11.56 -15.76 -10.84
C SER A 26 10.79 -14.44 -10.98
N VAL A 27 11.49 -13.40 -11.42
CA VAL A 27 10.90 -12.13 -11.81
C VAL A 27 10.79 -12.08 -13.33
N TYR A 28 9.63 -11.72 -13.81
CA TYR A 28 9.34 -11.52 -15.22
C TYR A 28 9.09 -10.03 -15.49
N PHE A 29 9.87 -9.45 -16.39
CA PHE A 29 9.68 -8.09 -16.87
C PHE A 29 9.03 -8.11 -18.24
N ASN A 30 8.08 -7.23 -18.48
CA ASN A 30 7.51 -7.06 -19.82
C ASN A 30 8.62 -6.63 -20.78
N SER A 31 8.71 -7.31 -21.94
CA SER A 31 9.75 -7.01 -22.95
C SER A 31 9.73 -5.57 -23.45
N ASN A 32 8.61 -4.85 -23.29
CA ASN A 32 8.43 -3.47 -23.71
C ASN A 32 8.96 -2.43 -22.71
N ILE A 33 9.38 -2.86 -21.49
CA ILE A 33 9.95 -1.94 -20.50
C ILE A 33 11.31 -1.45 -20.96
N ALA A 34 11.53 -0.14 -20.87
CA ALA A 34 12.82 0.47 -21.08
C ALA A 34 13.84 -0.03 -20.03
N ASN A 35 15.12 -0.11 -20.39
CA ASN A 35 16.13 -0.63 -19.46
C ASN A 35 16.36 0.27 -18.26
N GLU A 36 16.16 1.58 -18.41
CA GLU A 36 16.23 2.59 -17.35
C GLU A 36 15.17 2.42 -16.28
N ASP A 37 14.01 1.86 -16.62
CA ASP A 37 12.88 1.66 -15.69
C ASP A 37 12.95 0.31 -14.97
N LEU A 38 13.85 -0.60 -15.38
CA LEU A 38 13.96 -1.95 -14.83
C LEU A 38 14.30 -1.96 -13.33
N GLU A 39 15.07 -0.97 -12.86
CA GLU A 39 15.52 -0.93 -11.47
C GLU A 39 14.35 -0.79 -10.50
N GLU A 40 13.40 0.10 -10.80
CA GLU A 40 12.22 0.31 -9.97
C GLU A 40 11.42 -0.99 -9.80
N PHE A 41 11.12 -1.66 -10.93
CA PHE A 41 10.38 -2.92 -10.89
C PHE A 41 11.17 -4.05 -10.26
N ALA A 42 12.49 -4.11 -10.50
CA ALA A 42 13.33 -5.16 -9.93
C ALA A 42 13.36 -5.08 -8.40
N ILE A 43 13.46 -3.89 -7.83
CA ILE A 43 13.46 -3.69 -6.38
C ILE A 43 12.11 -4.13 -5.79
N HIS A 44 11.00 -3.72 -6.40
CA HIS A 44 9.66 -4.11 -5.97
C HIS A 44 9.49 -5.64 -5.96
N GLU A 45 9.80 -6.31 -7.06
CA GLU A 45 9.63 -7.76 -7.19
C GLU A 45 10.62 -8.56 -6.33
N CYS A 46 11.84 -8.04 -6.11
CA CYS A 46 12.80 -8.64 -5.20
C CYS A 46 12.35 -8.55 -3.74
N LEU A 47 11.64 -7.49 -3.34
CA LEU A 47 11.05 -7.40 -2.02
C LEU A 47 10.02 -8.50 -1.79
N HIS A 48 9.16 -8.80 -2.77
CA HIS A 48 8.23 -9.93 -2.67
C HIS A 48 8.94 -11.26 -2.46
N PHE A 49 10.07 -11.49 -3.15
CA PHE A 49 10.89 -12.69 -2.95
C PHE A 49 11.44 -12.79 -1.53
N LEU A 50 11.93 -11.66 -0.96
CA LEU A 50 12.48 -11.63 0.39
C LEU A 50 11.43 -11.88 1.48
N GLN A 51 10.17 -11.57 1.21
CA GLN A 51 9.06 -11.69 2.16
C GLN A 51 8.52 -13.11 2.33
N GLU A 52 8.93 -14.08 1.51
CA GLU A 52 8.32 -15.41 1.50
C GLU A 52 8.55 -16.18 2.79
N ILE A 53 7.45 -16.59 3.44
CA ILE A 53 7.47 -17.64 4.47
C ILE A 53 6.70 -18.83 3.93
N ARG A 54 7.34 -20.01 3.98
CA ARG A 54 6.80 -21.26 3.45
C ARG A 54 6.60 -22.30 4.55
N ASP A 55 5.60 -23.15 4.37
CA ASP A 55 5.38 -24.33 5.22
C ASP A 55 6.30 -25.51 4.83
N GLU A 56 6.19 -26.61 5.56
CA GLU A 56 6.96 -27.85 5.32
C GLU A 56 6.69 -28.45 3.93
N ASN A 57 5.56 -28.11 3.31
CA ASN A 57 5.18 -28.56 1.97
C ASN A 57 5.56 -27.56 0.87
N ASN A 58 6.38 -26.56 1.22
CA ASN A 58 6.82 -25.51 0.31
C ASN A 58 5.69 -24.57 -0.19
N ASN A 59 4.53 -24.51 0.49
CA ASN A 59 3.48 -23.56 0.18
C ASN A 59 3.76 -22.23 0.88
N ILE A 60 3.51 -21.12 0.21
CA ILE A 60 3.56 -19.81 0.86
C ILE A 60 2.44 -19.72 1.90
N THR A 61 2.80 -19.35 3.12
CA THR A 61 1.86 -19.10 4.22
C THR A 61 1.75 -17.61 4.54
N LYS A 62 2.84 -16.85 4.30
CA LYS A 62 2.88 -15.42 4.53
C LYS A 62 3.86 -14.75 3.54
N MET A 63 3.55 -13.52 3.16
CA MET A 63 4.42 -12.66 2.35
C MET A 63 4.21 -11.21 2.84
N GLY A 64 5.19 -10.69 3.57
CA GLY A 64 5.06 -9.40 4.24
C GLY A 64 3.85 -9.34 5.17
N LEU A 65 2.91 -8.46 4.85
CA LEU A 65 1.65 -8.31 5.59
C LEU A 65 0.50 -9.17 5.03
N ALA A 66 0.70 -9.84 3.89
CA ALA A 66 -0.29 -10.73 3.30
C ALA A 66 -0.22 -12.14 3.89
N ASN A 67 -1.38 -12.71 4.22
CA ASN A 67 -1.51 -14.08 4.71
C ASN A 67 -2.14 -14.98 3.65
N TYR A 68 -1.53 -16.12 3.43
CA TYR A 68 -1.92 -17.09 2.42
C TYR A 68 -2.53 -18.33 3.08
N SER A 69 -3.66 -18.76 2.58
CA SER A 69 -4.29 -20.03 2.94
C SER A 69 -4.68 -20.77 1.66
N LYS A 70 -5.04 -22.05 1.79
CA LYS A 70 -5.42 -22.90 0.63
C LYS A 70 -6.54 -22.31 -0.23
N SER A 71 -7.42 -21.51 0.34
CA SER A 71 -8.62 -20.97 -0.33
C SER A 71 -8.65 -19.45 -0.46
N LYS A 72 -7.76 -18.73 0.22
CA LYS A 72 -7.86 -17.27 0.30
C LYS A 72 -6.52 -16.63 0.61
N VAL A 73 -6.27 -15.51 -0.05
CA VAL A 73 -5.21 -14.57 0.32
C VAL A 73 -5.87 -13.31 0.89
N ILE A 74 -5.31 -12.77 1.96
CA ILE A 74 -5.83 -11.58 2.67
C ILE A 74 -4.65 -10.65 2.91
N GLY A 75 -4.83 -9.35 2.65
CA GLY A 75 -3.83 -8.33 2.90
C GLY A 75 -2.90 -8.10 1.71
N ILE A 76 -3.28 -8.50 0.50
CA ILE A 76 -2.49 -8.21 -0.70
C ILE A 76 -2.38 -6.70 -0.88
N GLY A 77 -3.49 -5.96 -0.80
CA GLY A 77 -3.50 -4.53 -1.06
C GLY A 77 -2.57 -3.73 -0.13
N ILE A 78 -2.58 -4.04 1.16
CA ILE A 78 -1.64 -3.38 2.09
C ILE A 78 -0.19 -3.86 1.86
N ASN A 79 0.02 -5.12 1.47
CA ASN A 79 1.36 -5.63 1.18
C ASN A 79 1.95 -4.96 -0.06
N GLU A 80 1.19 -4.80 -1.14
CA GLU A 80 1.60 -4.04 -2.34
C GLU A 80 1.97 -2.60 -1.97
N ALA A 81 1.16 -1.93 -1.15
CA ALA A 81 1.47 -0.59 -0.65
C ALA A 81 2.78 -0.56 0.15
N CYS A 82 3.03 -1.55 1.02
CA CYS A 82 4.26 -1.62 1.81
C CYS A 82 5.49 -1.83 0.93
N VAL A 83 5.42 -2.77 -0.01
CA VAL A 83 6.50 -3.04 -0.95
C VAL A 83 6.80 -1.80 -1.79
N GLN A 84 5.77 -1.18 -2.35
CA GLN A 84 5.92 0.01 -3.16
C GLN A 84 6.45 1.21 -2.36
N TYR A 85 5.96 1.42 -1.15
CA TYR A 85 6.47 2.46 -0.24
C TYR A 85 7.98 2.33 0.00
N ILE A 86 8.44 1.10 0.26
CA ILE A 86 9.85 0.80 0.50
C ILE A 86 10.65 0.94 -0.79
N SER A 87 10.16 0.41 -1.93
CA SER A 87 10.81 0.55 -3.24
C SER A 87 11.03 2.00 -3.60
N SER A 88 10.00 2.83 -3.48
CA SER A 88 10.07 4.27 -3.77
C SER A 88 11.15 4.96 -2.93
N LYS A 89 11.29 4.60 -1.65
CA LYS A 89 12.34 5.12 -0.79
C LYS A 89 13.75 4.66 -1.16
N ILE A 90 13.92 3.39 -1.53
CA ILE A 90 15.22 2.85 -1.95
C ILE A 90 15.71 3.56 -3.22
N ILE A 91 14.80 3.83 -4.16
CA ILE A 91 15.10 4.48 -5.44
C ILE A 91 15.26 6.00 -5.28
N GLY A 92 14.78 6.56 -4.17
CA GLY A 92 14.80 8.00 -3.90
C GLY A 92 13.70 8.78 -4.61
N ILE A 93 12.53 8.16 -4.80
CA ILE A 93 11.35 8.86 -5.31
C ILE A 93 10.86 9.81 -4.22
N GLU A 94 10.74 11.08 -4.55
CA GLU A 94 10.21 12.09 -3.64
C GLU A 94 8.68 12.03 -3.61
N PRO A 95 8.07 12.12 -2.41
CA PRO A 95 6.63 12.19 -2.28
C PRO A 95 6.06 13.41 -3.00
N ASP A 96 4.93 13.25 -3.67
CA ASP A 96 4.30 14.33 -4.44
C ASP A 96 2.78 14.36 -4.26
N PHE A 97 2.19 15.47 -4.73
CA PHE A 97 0.74 15.67 -4.75
C PHE A 97 0.18 15.18 -6.07
N GLU A 98 -0.71 14.20 -5.96
CA GLU A 98 -1.35 13.60 -7.10
C GLU A 98 -2.87 13.71 -7.04
N LYS A 99 -3.50 13.77 -8.21
CA LYS A 99 -4.94 13.66 -8.35
C LYS A 99 -5.31 12.33 -8.98
N TYR A 100 -5.78 11.41 -8.15
CA TYR A 100 -6.14 10.05 -8.58
C TYR A 100 -7.60 9.75 -8.27
N TYR A 101 -8.39 9.29 -9.24
CA TYR A 101 -9.84 9.06 -9.12
C TYR A 101 -10.62 10.24 -8.48
N ASN A 102 -10.27 11.48 -8.84
CA ASN A 102 -10.84 12.70 -8.24
C ASN A 102 -10.60 12.82 -6.72
N ILE A 103 -9.54 12.18 -6.21
CA ILE A 103 -9.01 12.35 -4.86
C ILE A 103 -7.67 13.07 -4.98
N ASN A 104 -7.49 14.15 -4.24
CA ASN A 104 -6.18 14.77 -4.09
C ASN A 104 -5.47 14.07 -2.93
N ILE A 105 -4.32 13.50 -3.20
CA ILE A 105 -3.51 12.75 -2.23
C ILE A 105 -2.08 13.27 -2.21
N TYR A 106 -1.44 13.14 -1.07
CA TYR A 106 0.01 13.22 -0.94
C TYR A 106 0.53 11.79 -0.77
N THR A 107 1.34 11.34 -1.70
CA THR A 107 1.76 9.94 -1.74
C THR A 107 3.27 9.80 -1.91
N PRO A 108 3.90 8.85 -1.22
CA PRO A 108 5.30 8.51 -1.43
C PRO A 108 5.56 7.73 -2.73
N SER A 109 4.51 7.34 -3.44
CA SER A 109 4.60 6.66 -4.73
C SER A 109 3.59 7.23 -5.73
N PRO A 110 3.96 8.26 -6.49
CA PRO A 110 3.07 8.88 -7.48
C PRO A 110 2.68 7.96 -8.63
N SER A 111 3.56 7.04 -9.02
CA SER A 111 3.38 6.23 -10.23
C SER A 111 2.63 4.92 -9.98
N TYR A 112 2.87 4.25 -8.84
CA TYR A 112 2.34 2.92 -8.56
C TYR A 112 1.68 2.85 -7.18
N TYR A 113 0.48 2.29 -7.13
CA TYR A 113 -0.32 2.16 -5.90
C TYR A 113 -0.48 3.48 -5.11
N PRO A 114 -0.71 4.64 -5.79
CA PRO A 114 -0.65 5.95 -5.15
C PRO A 114 -1.66 6.10 -4.01
N ILE A 115 -2.85 5.54 -4.14
CA ILE A 115 -3.93 5.60 -3.14
C ILE A 115 -3.59 4.76 -1.91
N GLU A 116 -3.15 3.54 -2.14
CA GLU A 116 -2.74 2.62 -1.07
C GLU A 116 -1.52 3.16 -0.33
N CYS A 117 -0.53 3.69 -1.05
CA CYS A 117 0.66 4.30 -0.45
C CYS A 117 0.33 5.57 0.34
N ALA A 118 -0.66 6.38 -0.09
CA ALA A 118 -1.12 7.53 0.68
C ALA A 118 -1.75 7.11 2.01
N LEU A 119 -2.65 6.12 2.01
CA LEU A 119 -3.25 5.58 3.23
C LEU A 119 -2.21 4.91 4.14
N LEU A 120 -1.27 4.18 3.57
CA LEU A 120 -0.17 3.57 4.32
C LEU A 120 0.69 4.64 4.99
N ASN A 121 1.01 5.73 4.30
CA ASN A 121 1.79 6.84 4.84
C ASN A 121 1.13 7.46 6.09
N GLU A 122 -0.19 7.50 6.15
CA GLU A 122 -0.92 7.93 7.35
C GLU A 122 -0.74 6.95 8.51
N LEU A 123 -0.79 5.65 8.25
CA LEU A 123 -0.51 4.63 9.28
C LEU A 123 0.94 4.73 9.77
N VAL A 124 1.88 4.91 8.86
CA VAL A 124 3.31 5.08 9.17
C VAL A 124 3.57 6.32 10.03
N PHE A 125 2.85 7.41 9.78
CA PHE A 125 2.94 8.62 10.60
C PHE A 125 2.67 8.35 12.09
N PHE A 126 1.75 7.45 12.42
CA PHE A 126 1.42 7.10 13.80
C PHE A 126 2.30 6.00 14.38
N ILE A 127 2.67 5.01 13.58
CA ILE A 127 3.32 3.77 14.02
C ILE A 127 4.84 3.85 13.90
N GLY A 128 5.33 4.57 12.90
CA GLY A 128 6.74 4.66 12.54
C GLY A 128 7.16 3.66 11.46
N GLU A 129 8.13 4.08 10.66
CA GLU A 129 8.63 3.33 9.50
C GLU A 129 9.38 2.05 9.88
N GLU A 130 10.09 2.08 11.01
CA GLU A 130 10.92 0.93 11.44
C GLU A 130 10.06 -0.34 11.57
N LYS A 131 8.90 -0.24 12.20
CA LYS A 131 7.98 -1.38 12.33
C LYS A 131 7.40 -1.85 11.01
N LEU A 132 7.13 -0.92 10.11
CA LEU A 132 6.72 -1.26 8.74
C LEU A 132 7.83 -2.05 8.03
N PHE A 133 9.06 -1.55 8.06
CA PHE A 133 10.19 -2.19 7.39
C PHE A 133 10.46 -3.59 7.96
N GLN A 134 10.51 -3.74 9.28
CA GLN A 134 10.68 -5.05 9.93
C GLN A 134 9.60 -6.03 9.51
N SER A 135 8.33 -5.60 9.55
CA SER A 135 7.23 -6.47 9.16
C SER A 135 7.21 -6.81 7.67
N THR A 136 7.66 -5.87 6.83
CA THR A 136 7.69 -6.10 5.38
C THR A 136 8.83 -7.03 4.99
N TYR A 137 10.06 -6.78 5.45
CA TYR A 137 11.23 -7.59 5.08
C TYR A 137 11.20 -9.01 5.67
N PHE A 138 10.76 -9.13 6.93
CA PHE A 138 10.83 -10.41 7.65
C PHE A 138 9.48 -11.08 7.83
N SER A 139 8.44 -10.53 7.23
CA SER A 139 7.06 -11.04 7.35
C SER A 139 6.63 -11.25 8.80
N THR A 140 7.04 -10.34 9.72
CA THR A 140 6.66 -10.37 11.13
C THR A 140 5.29 -9.71 11.34
N ASP A 141 4.75 -9.80 12.56
CA ASP A 141 3.47 -9.16 12.92
C ASP A 141 3.66 -7.83 13.67
N GLU A 142 4.89 -7.29 13.78
CA GLU A 142 5.17 -6.10 14.58
C GLU A 142 4.34 -4.87 14.18
N PHE A 143 4.21 -4.61 12.89
CA PHE A 143 3.38 -3.51 12.40
C PHE A 143 1.89 -3.73 12.72
N LYS A 144 1.39 -4.93 12.48
CA LYS A 144 0.02 -5.34 12.83
C LYS A 144 -0.25 -5.16 14.31
N ASP A 145 0.66 -5.66 15.17
CA ASP A 145 0.48 -5.61 16.61
C ASP A 145 0.47 -4.19 17.13
N GLU A 146 1.31 -3.32 16.56
CA GLU A 146 1.30 -1.89 16.90
C GLU A 146 -0.01 -1.22 16.45
N VAL A 147 -0.52 -1.50 15.24
CA VAL A 147 -1.86 -1.00 14.82
C VAL A 147 -2.94 -1.47 15.78
N ILE A 148 -2.94 -2.73 16.18
CA ILE A 148 -3.92 -3.30 17.11
C ILE A 148 -3.84 -2.62 18.48
N LYS A 149 -2.65 -2.33 18.97
CA LYS A 149 -2.42 -1.64 20.25
C LYS A 149 -3.06 -0.24 20.26
N TYR A 150 -2.92 0.53 19.17
CA TYR A 150 -3.56 1.85 19.05
C TYR A 150 -5.06 1.77 18.82
N THR A 151 -5.55 0.66 18.29
CA THR A 151 -6.93 0.56 17.79
C THR A 151 -7.67 -0.67 18.31
N SER A 152 -7.74 -1.73 17.53
CA SER A 152 -8.26 -3.06 17.87
C SER A 152 -8.03 -4.04 16.71
N GLU A 153 -8.08 -5.34 16.99
CA GLU A 153 -8.04 -6.38 15.97
C GLU A 153 -9.16 -6.23 14.91
N LYS A 154 -10.36 -5.85 15.34
CA LYS A 154 -11.49 -5.60 14.43
C LYS A 154 -11.19 -4.47 13.47
N PHE A 155 -10.55 -3.41 13.95
CA PHE A 155 -10.15 -2.27 13.12
C PHE A 155 -9.03 -2.64 12.15
N TYR A 156 -8.01 -3.39 12.60
CA TYR A 156 -6.97 -3.90 11.73
C TYR A 156 -7.55 -4.75 10.57
N LYS A 157 -8.46 -5.69 10.88
CA LYS A 157 -9.14 -6.49 9.84
C LYS A 157 -9.93 -5.62 8.86
N TYR A 158 -10.55 -4.54 9.35
CA TYR A 158 -11.25 -3.59 8.48
C TYR A 158 -10.29 -2.87 7.55
N ILE A 159 -9.15 -2.35 8.04
CA ILE A 159 -8.10 -1.73 7.22
C ILE A 159 -7.66 -2.71 6.12
N ILE A 160 -7.23 -3.91 6.49
CA ILE A 160 -6.76 -4.93 5.54
C ILE A 160 -7.79 -5.19 4.44
N SER A 161 -9.05 -5.41 4.83
CA SER A 161 -10.12 -5.67 3.85
C SER A 161 -10.41 -4.49 2.94
N SER A 162 -10.16 -3.27 3.39
CA SER A 162 -10.38 -2.06 2.63
C SER A 162 -9.25 -1.80 1.63
N PHE A 163 -8.00 -2.06 2.00
CA PHE A 163 -6.88 -2.06 1.04
C PHE A 163 -7.10 -3.12 -0.06
N ASP A 164 -7.45 -4.35 0.31
CA ASP A 164 -7.78 -5.41 -0.65
C ASP A 164 -8.96 -5.04 -1.56
N LYS A 165 -9.92 -4.25 -1.05
CA LYS A 165 -11.08 -3.76 -1.83
C LYS A 165 -10.65 -2.70 -2.84
N ILE A 166 -9.79 -1.75 -2.45
CA ILE A 166 -9.28 -0.71 -3.35
C ILE A 166 -8.52 -1.38 -4.48
N LEU A 167 -7.51 -2.20 -4.19
CA LEU A 167 -6.72 -2.93 -5.18
C LEU A 167 -7.60 -3.69 -6.19
N LYS A 168 -8.58 -4.45 -5.71
CA LYS A 168 -9.52 -5.19 -6.59
C LYS A 168 -10.40 -4.29 -7.46
N LEU A 169 -10.72 -3.08 -7.01
CA LEU A 169 -11.47 -2.13 -7.81
C LEU A 169 -10.59 -1.53 -8.90
N GLU A 170 -9.32 -1.26 -8.61
CA GLU A 170 -8.34 -0.78 -9.59
C GLU A 170 -8.08 -1.83 -10.68
N GLU A 171 -7.85 -3.09 -10.33
CA GLU A 171 -7.74 -4.20 -11.28
C GLU A 171 -8.96 -4.28 -12.23
N LYS A 172 -10.17 -4.08 -11.67
CA LYS A 172 -11.39 -4.05 -12.49
C LYS A 172 -11.45 -2.84 -13.43
N ILE A 173 -10.99 -1.67 -12.99
CA ILE A 173 -10.90 -0.48 -13.83
C ILE A 173 -9.94 -0.74 -14.98
N ILE A 174 -8.74 -1.25 -14.70
CA ILE A 174 -7.74 -1.61 -15.72
C ILE A 174 -8.33 -2.59 -16.73
N SER A 175 -9.00 -3.65 -16.27
CA SER A 175 -9.61 -4.66 -17.14
C SER A 175 -10.76 -4.13 -18.02
N LEU A 176 -11.41 -3.03 -17.62
CA LEU A 176 -12.49 -2.41 -18.36
C LEU A 176 -12.04 -1.31 -19.31
N ASN A 177 -10.90 -0.66 -19.03
CA ASN A 177 -10.38 0.43 -19.88
C ASN A 177 -10.17 -0.01 -21.33
N ASN A 178 -9.81 -1.27 -21.56
CA ASN A 178 -9.59 -1.82 -22.90
C ASN A 178 -10.90 -2.01 -23.68
N LYS A 179 -12.08 -1.99 -23.03
CA LYS A 179 -13.37 -2.34 -23.68
C LYS A 179 -14.08 -1.18 -24.35
N LYS A 180 -13.72 0.07 -24.11
CA LYS A 180 -14.22 1.32 -24.74
C LYS A 180 -15.74 1.38 -25.02
N THR A 181 -16.58 0.69 -24.23
CA THR A 181 -18.05 0.73 -24.37
C THR A 181 -18.66 1.68 -23.33
N GLU A 182 -19.81 2.29 -23.65
CA GLU A 182 -20.55 3.14 -22.70
C GLU A 182 -20.83 2.40 -21.38
N LYS A 183 -21.24 1.14 -21.45
CA LYS A 183 -21.45 0.29 -20.27
C LYS A 183 -20.18 0.09 -19.44
N SER A 184 -19.01 0.02 -20.09
CA SER A 184 -17.73 -0.08 -19.39
C SER A 184 -17.39 1.24 -18.68
N GLN A 185 -17.62 2.37 -19.34
CA GLN A 185 -17.38 3.68 -18.74
C GLN A 185 -18.24 3.93 -17.49
N LEU A 186 -19.54 3.61 -17.54
CA LEU A 186 -20.42 3.70 -16.38
C LEU A 186 -19.95 2.82 -15.19
N LYS A 187 -19.42 1.64 -15.48
CA LYS A 187 -18.85 0.78 -14.43
C LYS A 187 -17.56 1.34 -13.85
N ILE A 188 -16.69 1.90 -14.68
CA ILE A 188 -15.44 2.55 -14.27
C ILE A 188 -15.75 3.70 -13.31
N GLU A 189 -16.68 4.59 -13.69
CA GLU A 189 -17.08 5.69 -12.80
C GLU A 189 -17.61 5.19 -11.46
N LYS A 190 -18.47 4.17 -11.47
CA LYS A 190 -18.96 3.55 -10.23
C LYS A 190 -17.81 3.00 -9.36
N TYR A 191 -16.79 2.38 -9.97
CA TYR A 191 -15.65 1.83 -9.22
C TYR A 191 -14.77 2.95 -8.66
N ARG A 192 -14.58 4.05 -9.42
CA ARG A 192 -13.88 5.26 -8.94
C ARG A 192 -14.58 5.87 -7.72
N ASP A 193 -15.90 5.99 -7.74
CA ASP A 193 -16.68 6.48 -6.60
C ASP A 193 -16.56 5.56 -5.38
N LEU A 194 -16.53 4.24 -5.58
CA LEU A 194 -16.33 3.28 -4.50
C LEU A 194 -14.92 3.36 -3.91
N ILE A 195 -13.89 3.55 -4.73
CA ILE A 195 -12.52 3.77 -4.26
C ILE A 195 -12.48 5.05 -3.43
N LYS A 196 -13.00 6.14 -3.96
CA LYS A 196 -13.06 7.45 -3.28
C LYS A 196 -13.76 7.34 -1.92
N THR A 197 -14.93 6.73 -1.86
CA THR A 197 -15.68 6.54 -0.62
C THR A 197 -14.87 5.69 0.37
N THR A 198 -14.29 4.58 -0.08
CA THR A 198 -13.50 3.69 0.76
C THR A 198 -12.24 4.39 1.30
N PHE A 199 -11.56 5.19 0.47
CA PHE A 199 -10.39 5.98 0.87
C PHE A 199 -10.73 6.92 2.03
N PHE A 200 -11.75 7.77 1.88
CA PHE A 200 -12.10 8.72 2.93
C PHE A 200 -12.62 8.06 4.20
N GLU A 201 -13.39 6.98 4.08
CA GLU A 201 -13.84 6.19 5.25
C GLU A 201 -12.66 5.64 6.05
N ILE A 202 -11.63 5.12 5.39
CA ILE A 202 -10.43 4.61 6.07
C ILE A 202 -9.63 5.76 6.67
N GLN A 203 -9.38 6.82 5.91
CA GLN A 203 -8.63 8.00 6.35
C GLN A 203 -9.24 8.58 7.63
N ASP A 204 -10.54 8.86 7.63
CA ASP A 204 -11.26 9.38 8.79
C ASP A 204 -11.13 8.44 10.01
N LEU A 205 -11.23 7.14 9.78
CA LEU A 205 -11.14 6.16 10.84
C LEU A 205 -9.72 6.01 11.40
N ILE A 206 -8.69 6.06 10.55
CA ILE A 206 -7.28 6.07 10.98
C ILE A 206 -7.06 7.28 11.88
N ILE A 207 -7.30 8.48 11.36
CA ILE A 207 -7.09 9.74 12.08
C ILE A 207 -7.81 9.70 13.43
N LYS A 208 -9.12 9.39 13.42
CA LYS A 208 -9.93 9.35 14.64
C LYS A 208 -9.39 8.36 15.67
N LYS A 209 -9.08 7.13 15.27
CA LYS A 209 -8.67 6.07 16.20
C LYS A 209 -7.33 6.36 16.84
N PHE A 210 -6.37 6.81 16.07
CA PHE A 210 -5.05 7.12 16.60
C PHE A 210 -5.06 8.37 17.47
N PHE A 211 -5.79 9.42 17.11
CA PHE A 211 -5.93 10.59 17.97
C PHE A 211 -6.69 10.28 19.25
N ASP A 212 -7.77 9.50 19.20
CA ASP A 212 -8.50 9.07 20.39
C ASP A 212 -7.58 8.32 21.37
N PHE A 213 -6.68 7.46 20.85
CA PHE A 213 -5.72 6.75 21.68
C PHE A 213 -4.70 7.70 22.30
N GLU A 214 -4.04 8.53 21.50
CA GLU A 214 -3.01 9.45 21.98
C GLU A 214 -3.59 10.46 22.96
N PHE A 215 -4.78 11.00 22.69
CA PHE A 215 -5.46 11.94 23.59
C PHE A 215 -5.70 11.34 24.98
N LYS A 216 -6.08 10.08 25.05
CA LYS A 216 -6.28 9.37 26.33
C LYS A 216 -5.01 9.15 27.15
N GLN A 217 -3.84 9.23 26.52
CA GLN A 217 -2.54 9.08 27.20
C GLN A 217 -2.05 10.40 27.82
N ILE A 218 -2.70 11.53 27.54
CA ILE A 218 -2.27 12.85 28.03
C ILE A 218 -2.63 12.96 29.52
N SER A 219 -1.60 13.02 30.35
CA SER A 219 -1.73 13.17 31.82
C SER A 219 -1.02 14.41 32.37
N ASN A 220 -0.22 15.10 31.55
CA ASN A 220 0.53 16.29 31.97
C ASN A 220 0.71 17.27 30.79
N LEU A 221 1.22 18.48 31.10
CA LEU A 221 1.41 19.55 30.13
C LEU A 221 2.44 19.22 29.05
N GLU A 222 3.50 18.50 29.39
CA GLU A 222 4.52 18.10 28.42
C GLU A 222 3.94 17.17 27.34
N GLN A 223 3.15 16.19 27.74
CA GLN A 223 2.44 15.29 26.82
C GLN A 223 1.41 16.04 25.97
N LEU A 224 0.72 17.03 26.56
CA LEU A 224 -0.20 17.87 25.81
C LEU A 224 0.54 18.70 24.75
N ASP A 225 1.68 19.28 25.08
CA ASP A 225 2.49 20.04 24.11
C ASP A 225 3.08 19.15 22.99
N LYS A 226 3.46 17.94 23.32
CA LYS A 226 3.88 16.93 22.34
C LYS A 226 2.74 16.61 21.36
N PHE A 227 1.56 16.37 21.90
CA PHE A 227 0.36 16.08 21.11
C PHE A 227 -0.03 17.28 20.21
N ARG A 228 -0.01 18.51 20.74
CA ARG A 228 -0.26 19.72 19.94
C ARG A 228 0.71 19.87 18.79
N ARG A 229 2.01 19.61 19.00
CA ARG A 229 3.02 19.65 17.91
C ARG A 229 2.72 18.60 16.84
N LYS A 230 2.35 17.38 17.25
CA LYS A 230 1.98 16.31 16.31
C LYS A 230 0.76 16.66 15.47
N ILE A 231 -0.30 17.22 16.09
CA ILE A 231 -1.47 17.74 15.38
C ILE A 231 -1.08 18.87 14.41
N LYS A 232 -0.25 19.83 14.85
CA LYS A 232 0.18 20.92 13.99
C LYS A 232 0.91 20.43 12.75
N ASN A 233 1.78 19.43 12.89
CA ASN A 233 2.49 18.84 11.77
C ASN A 233 1.52 18.15 10.80
N LEU A 234 0.53 17.42 11.32
CA LEU A 234 -0.50 16.79 10.49
C LEU A 234 -1.36 17.82 9.76
N ILE A 235 -1.79 18.89 10.46
CA ILE A 235 -2.56 19.98 9.84
C ILE A 235 -1.73 20.64 8.74
N THR A 236 -0.44 20.90 8.97
CA THR A 236 0.44 21.47 7.95
C THR A 236 0.51 20.57 6.72
N LEU A 237 0.62 19.25 6.91
CA LEU A 237 0.57 18.28 5.83
C LEU A 237 -0.78 18.34 5.08
N LEU A 238 -1.90 18.36 5.80
CA LEU A 238 -3.25 18.46 5.24
C LEU A 238 -3.54 19.82 4.58
N ASP A 239 -3.04 20.93 5.14
CA ASP A 239 -3.19 22.27 4.56
C ASP A 239 -2.42 22.42 3.23
N VAL A 240 -1.26 21.77 3.14
CA VAL A 240 -0.52 21.67 1.86
C VAL A 240 -1.34 20.87 0.86
N LEU A 241 -2.02 19.80 1.28
CA LEU A 241 -2.95 19.00 0.47
C LEU A 241 -4.12 19.83 -0.07
N GLN A 242 -4.70 20.72 0.75
CA GLN A 242 -5.82 21.56 0.34
C GLN A 242 -5.40 22.73 -0.58
N LYS A 243 -4.22 23.31 -0.37
CA LYS A 243 -3.75 24.46 -1.16
C LYS A 243 -3.33 24.08 -2.58
N ASN A 244 -2.83 22.88 -2.78
CA ASN A 244 -2.41 22.39 -4.09
C ASN A 244 -3.55 21.69 -4.87
N GLY A 245 -4.70 21.53 -4.25
CA GLY A 245 -5.91 20.94 -4.86
C GLY A 245 -6.94 21.94 -5.41
N ARG A 246 -6.54 23.23 -5.56
CA ARG A 246 -7.39 24.28 -6.17
C ARG A 246 -6.93 24.63 -7.58
#